data_61e41a74aa94c5815b32c9ee32fcdde4
#
_entry.id   61e41a74aa94c5815b32c9ee32fcdde4
#
_cell.length_a   1.000
_cell.length_b   1.000
_cell.length_c   1.000
_cell.angle_alpha   90.00
_cell.angle_beta   90.00
_cell.angle_gamma   90.00
#
_symmetry.space_group_name_H-M   'P 1'
#
loop_
_entity.id
_entity.type
_entity.pdbx_description
1 polymer ?
#
loop_
_entity_poly.entity_id
_entity_poly.type
_entity_poly.pdbx_seq_one_letter_code
_entity_poly.pdbx_strand_id
1 'polypeptide(L)' 'MTTYHLTITIWEEDGVYVSKCVELDVASCGDTPKEALENIREAIDLYLKNAQEYGMLPDLEPSLTTNEKFTSLIEVQA' A
#
# COMPACT_ATOMS: atom_id res chain seq x y z
N MET A 1 8.43 16.87 9.33
CA MET A 1 7.42 16.05 8.61
C MET A 1 8.09 14.79 8.07
N THR A 2 7.46 13.65 8.28
CA THR A 2 8.00 12.36 7.82
C THR A 2 7.44 12.02 6.45
N THR A 3 8.30 11.60 5.54
CA THR A 3 7.87 11.14 4.23
C THR A 3 7.96 9.61 4.19
N TYR A 4 6.83 8.98 3.95
CA TYR A 4 6.75 7.54 3.79
C TYR A 4 6.80 7.20 2.30
N HIS A 5 7.60 6.20 1.97
CA HIS A 5 7.66 5.65 0.62
C HIS A 5 7.08 4.24 0.68
N LEU A 6 5.87 4.09 0.19
CA LEU A 6 5.11 2.86 0.34
C LEU A 6 4.93 2.16 -0.99
N THR A 7 4.98 0.85 -0.98
CA THR A 7 4.90 0.02 -2.17
C THR A 7 3.48 -0.51 -2.31
N ILE A 8 2.86 -0.23 -3.45
CA ILE A 8 1.52 -0.71 -3.75
C ILE A 8 1.61 -1.78 -4.83
N THR A 9 0.97 -2.92 -4.57
CA THR A 9 0.78 -3.96 -5.57
C THR A 9 -0.69 -4.01 -5.98
N ILE A 10 -0.94 -4.28 -7.25
CA ILE A 10 -2.30 -4.33 -7.80
C ILE A 10 -2.41 -5.59 -8.65
N TRP A 11 -3.52 -6.33 -8.49
CA TRP A 11 -3.78 -7.51 -9.31
C TRP A 11 -5.28 -7.65 -9.52
N GLU A 12 -5.66 -8.44 -10.51
CA GLU A 12 -7.06 -8.69 -10.81
C GLU A 12 -7.52 -9.97 -10.13
N GLU A 13 -8.72 -9.90 -9.52
CA GLU A 13 -9.41 -11.07 -8.98
C GLU A 13 -10.87 -10.98 -9.40
N ASP A 14 -11.32 -11.91 -10.23
CA ASP A 14 -12.73 -12.01 -10.65
C ASP A 14 -13.32 -10.70 -11.16
N GLY A 15 -12.55 -10.00 -11.99
CA GLY A 15 -13.00 -8.75 -12.60
C GLY A 15 -12.86 -7.52 -11.74
N VAL A 16 -12.32 -7.66 -10.54
CA VAL A 16 -12.05 -6.55 -9.64
C VAL A 16 -10.54 -6.41 -9.48
N TYR A 17 -10.05 -5.19 -9.41
CA TYR A 17 -8.63 -4.94 -9.16
C TYR A 17 -8.43 -4.71 -7.67
N VAL A 18 -7.59 -5.55 -7.07
CA VAL A 18 -7.25 -5.47 -5.66
C VAL A 18 -5.93 -4.73 -5.53
N SER A 19 -5.84 -3.84 -4.56
CA SER A 19 -4.60 -3.12 -4.26
C SER A 19 -4.18 -3.41 -2.82
N LYS A 20 -2.88 -3.44 -2.60
CA LYS A 20 -2.34 -3.71 -1.27
C LYS A 20 -1.07 -2.92 -1.04
N CYS A 21 -0.96 -2.32 0.15
CA CYS A 21 0.26 -1.69 0.62
C CYS A 21 1.10 -2.74 1.33
N VAL A 22 2.29 -3.00 0.79
CA VAL A 22 3.16 -4.07 1.29
C VAL A 22 3.60 -3.78 2.73
N GLU A 23 3.99 -2.55 3.02
CA GLU A 23 4.57 -2.20 4.31
C GLU A 23 3.55 -2.11 5.45
N LEU A 24 2.35 -1.61 5.16
CA LEU A 24 1.34 -1.36 6.19
C LEU A 24 0.23 -2.42 6.22
N ASP A 25 0.23 -3.33 5.27
CA ASP A 25 -0.80 -4.37 5.14
C ASP A 25 -2.21 -3.79 5.00
N VAL A 26 -2.33 -2.62 4.40
CA VAL A 26 -3.61 -1.98 4.07
C VAL A 26 -4.01 -2.43 2.67
N ALA A 27 -5.27 -2.72 2.46
CA ALA A 27 -5.78 -3.16 1.16
C ALA A 27 -7.01 -2.38 0.74
N SER A 28 -7.24 -2.32 -0.56
CA SER A 28 -8.44 -1.73 -1.13
C SER A 28 -8.72 -2.40 -2.48
N CYS A 29 -9.67 -1.86 -3.24
CA CYS A 29 -10.00 -2.41 -4.55
C CYS A 29 -10.66 -1.34 -5.41
N GLY A 30 -10.86 -1.68 -6.68
CA GLY A 30 -11.52 -0.79 -7.63
C GLY A 30 -11.84 -1.53 -8.92
N ASP A 31 -12.59 -0.88 -9.80
CA ASP A 31 -12.99 -1.47 -11.09
C ASP A 31 -11.88 -1.36 -12.14
N THR A 32 -10.88 -0.54 -11.90
CA THR A 32 -9.70 -0.37 -12.75
C THR A 32 -8.45 -0.30 -11.89
N PRO A 33 -7.26 -0.56 -12.46
CA PRO A 33 -6.03 -0.39 -11.69
C PRO A 33 -5.86 1.03 -11.14
N LYS A 34 -6.24 2.04 -11.91
CA LYS A 34 -6.16 3.42 -11.48
C LYS A 34 -7.07 3.68 -10.29
N GLU A 35 -8.29 3.18 -10.35
CA GLU A 35 -9.25 3.33 -9.24
C GLU A 35 -8.77 2.61 -7.99
N ALA A 36 -8.23 1.39 -8.15
CA ALA A 36 -7.68 0.64 -7.03
C ALA A 36 -6.52 1.40 -6.38
N LEU A 37 -5.68 2.07 -7.18
CA LEU A 37 -4.58 2.87 -6.66
C LEU A 37 -5.08 4.10 -5.89
N GLU A 38 -6.07 4.81 -6.44
CA GLU A 38 -6.65 5.97 -5.78
C GLU A 38 -7.31 5.58 -4.47
N ASN A 39 -8.04 4.48 -4.47
CA ASN A 39 -8.75 4.02 -3.28
C ASN A 39 -7.81 3.58 -2.17
N ILE A 40 -6.70 2.91 -2.50
CA ILE A 40 -5.74 2.53 -1.47
C ILE A 40 -5.00 3.74 -0.92
N ARG A 41 -4.78 4.76 -1.76
CA ARG A 41 -4.18 6.00 -1.28
C ARG A 41 -5.04 6.63 -0.19
N GLU A 42 -6.36 6.70 -0.41
CA GLU A 42 -7.27 7.22 0.59
C GLU A 42 -7.28 6.36 1.86
N ALA A 43 -7.24 5.04 1.70
CA ALA A 43 -7.20 4.13 2.84
C ALA A 43 -5.93 4.32 3.67
N ILE A 44 -4.80 4.53 3.00
CA ILE A 44 -3.53 4.78 3.69
C ILE A 44 -3.57 6.11 4.42
N ASP A 45 -4.09 7.16 3.78
CA ASP A 45 -4.22 8.47 4.42
C ASP A 45 -5.05 8.37 5.69
N LEU A 46 -6.16 7.64 5.63
CA LEU A 46 -7.02 7.45 6.79
C LEU A 46 -6.31 6.63 7.88
N TYR A 47 -5.61 5.57 7.48
CA TYR A 47 -4.84 4.75 8.41
C TYR A 47 -3.82 5.58 9.17
N LEU A 48 -3.04 6.42 8.46
CA LEU A 48 -2.02 7.24 9.08
C LEU A 48 -2.62 8.32 9.97
N LYS A 49 -3.75 8.91 9.56
CA LYS A 49 -4.47 9.88 10.39
C LYS A 49 -4.95 9.25 11.69
N ASN A 50 -5.56 8.08 11.62
CA ASN A 50 -6.04 7.39 12.80
C ASN A 50 -4.88 6.99 13.72
N ALA A 51 -3.79 6.49 13.14
CA ALA A 51 -2.60 6.13 13.90
C ALA A 51 -2.02 7.35 14.64
N GLN A 52 -1.99 8.50 13.97
CA GLN A 52 -1.51 9.72 14.58
C GLN A 52 -2.40 10.16 15.74
N GLU A 53 -3.71 10.10 15.54
CA GLU A 53 -4.69 10.50 16.56
C GLU A 53 -4.59 9.66 17.83
N TYR A 54 -4.30 8.37 17.68
CA TYR A 54 -4.16 7.47 18.80
C TYR A 54 -2.71 7.30 19.28
N GLY A 55 -1.79 8.11 18.75
CA GLY A 55 -0.38 8.05 19.13
C GLY A 55 0.31 6.77 18.69
N MET A 56 -0.18 6.13 17.63
CA MET A 56 0.33 4.83 17.16
C MET A 56 0.89 4.91 15.75
N LEU A 57 1.52 6.05 15.40
CA LEU A 57 2.18 6.14 14.09
C LEU A 57 3.21 5.01 13.96
N PRO A 58 3.32 4.43 12.77
CA PRO A 58 4.35 3.41 12.55
C PRO A 58 5.73 3.95 12.88
N ASP A 59 6.56 3.11 13.49
CA ASP A 59 7.94 3.47 13.76
C ASP A 59 8.65 3.81 12.45
N LEU A 60 9.63 4.72 12.53
CA LEU A 60 10.40 5.15 11.37
C LEU A 60 11.41 4.08 10.97
N GLU A 61 10.93 2.90 10.63
CA GLU A 61 11.78 1.84 10.14
C GLU A 61 12.28 2.17 8.73
N PRO A 62 13.49 1.75 8.38
CA PRO A 62 13.99 1.99 7.03
C PRO A 62 13.06 1.47 5.93
N SER A 63 12.31 0.39 6.19
CA SER A 63 11.36 -0.15 5.22
C SER A 63 10.23 0.82 4.87
N LEU A 64 9.94 1.79 5.74
CA LEU A 64 8.88 2.76 5.51
C LEU A 64 9.37 4.04 4.85
N THR A 65 10.64 4.38 5.01
CA THR A 65 11.16 5.68 4.61
C THR A 65 12.14 5.60 3.44
N THR A 66 12.75 4.45 3.17
CA THR A 66 13.68 4.33 2.05
C THR A 66 12.97 4.56 0.72
N ASN A 67 13.65 5.22 -0.21
CA ASN A 67 13.15 5.37 -1.58
C ASN A 67 13.80 4.36 -2.54
N GLU A 68 14.58 3.43 -2.01
CA GLU A 68 15.20 2.38 -2.82
C GLU A 68 14.45 1.07 -2.62
N LYS A 69 13.35 0.91 -3.38
CA LYS A 69 12.51 -0.27 -3.31
C LYS A 69 12.33 -0.84 -4.72
N PHE A 70 12.40 -2.15 -4.79
CA PHE A 70 12.28 -2.85 -6.07
C PHE A 70 11.19 -3.91 -5.95
N THR A 71 10.32 -3.98 -6.95
CA THR A 71 9.27 -4.99 -7.02
C THR A 71 9.41 -5.73 -8.33
N SER A 72 9.03 -7.00 -8.34
CA SER A 72 9.07 -7.81 -9.54
C SER A 72 8.04 -8.90 -9.48
N LEU A 73 7.70 -9.41 -10.65
CA LEU A 73 6.88 -10.62 -10.77
C LEU A 73 7.80 -11.77 -11.13
N ILE A 74 7.58 -12.91 -10.49
CA ILE A 74 8.26 -14.14 -10.89
C ILE A 74 7.19 -15.17 -11.22
N GLU A 75 7.48 -15.98 -12.23
CA GLU A 75 6.59 -17.07 -12.63
C GLU A 75 7.17 -18.37 -12.13
N VAL A 76 6.38 -19.14 -11.41
CA VAL A 76 6.79 -20.40 -10.85
C VAL A 76 5.76 -21.45 -11.26
N GLN A 77 6.23 -22.58 -11.76
CA GLN A 77 5.38 -23.71 -12.10
C GLN A 77 5.45 -24.74 -11.00
N ALA A 78 4.30 -25.08 -10.49
CA ALA A 78 4.22 -26.07 -9.41
C ALA A 78 3.70 -27.41 -9.93
#